data_c244542c7c52afcd5f37a33e7e0b976e
#
_entry.id   c244542c7c52afcd5f37a33e7e0b976e
#
_cell.length_a   1.000
_cell.length_b   1.000
_cell.length_c   1.000
_cell.angle_alpha   90.00
_cell.angle_beta   90.00
_cell.angle_gamma   90.00
#
_symmetry.space_group_name_H-M   'P 1'
#
loop_
_entity.id
_entity.type
_entity.pdbx_description
1 polymer ?
#
loop_
_entity_poly.entity_id
_entity_poly.type
_entity_poly.pdbx_seq_one_letter_code
_entity_poly.pdbx_strand_id
1 'polypeptide(L)'
;MTIAVLALQGAFIEHEQMLQKLGVHTIELRQDSDLQKDFDGIILPGGESTVQGKLLHDLNMFEPLKEKIKSGIPVLATCAGMILLASDIAEQDETYFETIPMTFIRAPFVESVHADASGNTPEILSIVENRIVGVKYKNQMAFAFHPELDQDTRIHEAFLGMIR
;
A
#
# COMPACT_ATOMS: atom_id res chain seq x y z
N MET A 1 7.73 -9.19 -15.59
CA MET A 1 7.13 -8.68 -14.35
C MET A 1 6.78 -7.21 -14.56
N THR A 2 5.54 -6.85 -14.32
CA THR A 2 5.01 -5.49 -14.46
C THR A 2 4.36 -5.07 -13.15
N ILE A 3 4.74 -3.94 -12.60
CA ILE A 3 4.17 -3.39 -11.37
C ILE A 3 3.30 -2.17 -11.70
N ALA A 4 2.07 -2.18 -11.22
CA ALA A 4 1.19 -1.04 -11.30
C ALA A 4 1.44 -0.08 -10.12
N VAL A 5 1.60 1.19 -10.40
CA VAL A 5 1.79 2.23 -9.38
C VAL A 5 0.57 3.16 -9.41
N LEU A 6 -0.09 3.34 -8.26
CA LEU A 6 -1.20 4.28 -8.15
C LEU A 6 -0.68 5.71 -8.32
N ALA A 7 -1.00 6.33 -9.44
CA ALA A 7 -0.44 7.62 -9.87
C ALA A 7 -1.48 8.76 -9.86
N LEU A 8 -2.30 8.81 -8.81
CA LEU A 8 -3.33 9.86 -8.64
C LEU A 8 -2.76 11.07 -7.91
N GLN A 9 -1.97 10.84 -6.85
CA GLN A 9 -1.38 11.89 -6.02
C GLN A 9 -0.26 11.29 -5.16
N GLY A 10 0.83 12.02 -4.96
CA GLY A 10 1.92 11.65 -4.05
C GLY A 10 3.19 11.16 -4.75
N ALA A 11 4.02 10.39 -4.03
CA ALA A 11 5.37 9.98 -4.40
C ALA A 11 5.41 8.74 -5.33
N PHE A 12 4.61 8.72 -6.40
CA PHE A 12 4.55 7.57 -7.32
C PHE A 12 5.77 7.49 -8.25
N ILE A 13 6.31 8.62 -8.68
CA ILE A 13 7.49 8.68 -9.56
C ILE A 13 8.73 8.08 -8.87
N GLU A 14 8.90 8.34 -7.59
CA GLU A 14 10.02 7.84 -6.79
C GLU A 14 9.98 6.29 -6.71
N HIS A 15 8.81 5.70 -6.54
CA HIS A 15 8.63 4.24 -6.61
C HIS A 15 8.96 3.70 -8.00
N GLU A 16 8.54 4.36 -9.06
CA GLU A 16 8.86 3.96 -10.44
C GLU A 16 10.36 4.00 -10.70
N GLN A 17 11.04 5.04 -10.25
CA GLN A 17 12.50 5.16 -10.36
C GLN A 17 13.22 4.04 -9.61
N MET A 18 12.73 3.68 -8.41
CA MET A 18 13.28 2.57 -7.64
C MET A 18 13.10 1.23 -8.38
N LEU A 19 11.90 0.96 -8.90
CA LEU A 19 11.61 -0.24 -9.68
C LEU A 19 12.43 -0.29 -10.98
N GLN A 20 12.62 0.84 -11.65
CA GLN A 20 13.46 0.94 -12.85
C GLN A 20 14.91 0.57 -12.56
N LYS A 21 15.49 1.00 -11.42
CA LYS A 21 16.83 0.59 -10.98
C LYS A 21 16.93 -0.93 -10.80
N LEU A 22 15.84 -1.58 -10.40
CA LEU A 22 15.73 -3.03 -10.24
C LEU A 22 15.37 -3.76 -11.55
N GLY A 23 15.30 -3.05 -12.68
CA GLY A 23 14.98 -3.63 -13.98
C GLY A 23 13.53 -4.08 -14.16
N VAL A 24 12.60 -3.52 -13.37
CA VAL A 24 11.18 -3.87 -13.37
C VAL A 24 10.38 -2.86 -14.20
N HIS A 25 9.48 -3.37 -15.04
CA HIS A 25 8.57 -2.54 -15.82
C HIS A 25 7.43 -2.00 -14.94
N THR A 26 7.06 -0.74 -15.12
CA THR A 26 5.96 -0.10 -14.39
C THR A 26 4.87 0.38 -15.33
N ILE A 27 3.64 0.40 -14.81
CA ILE A 27 2.50 1.09 -15.40
C ILE A 27 1.85 1.98 -14.35
N GLU A 28 1.36 3.13 -14.77
CA GLU A 28 0.62 4.02 -13.90
C GLU A 28 -0.88 3.69 -13.91
N LEU A 29 -1.49 3.72 -12.71
CA LEU A 29 -2.94 3.65 -12.55
C LEU A 29 -3.48 5.07 -12.32
N ARG A 30 -4.06 5.65 -13.36
CA ARG A 30 -4.60 7.03 -13.37
C ARG A 30 -6.10 7.10 -13.61
N GLN A 31 -6.68 6.03 -14.14
CA GLN A 31 -8.10 5.93 -14.48
C GLN A 31 -8.57 4.48 -14.44
N ASP A 32 -9.88 4.27 -14.38
CA ASP A 32 -10.48 2.94 -14.26
C ASP A 32 -9.99 1.94 -15.34
N SER A 33 -9.85 2.38 -16.58
CA SER A 33 -9.37 1.51 -17.67
C SER A 33 -7.94 0.98 -17.46
N ASP A 34 -7.12 1.63 -16.64
CA ASP A 34 -5.77 1.15 -16.35
C ASP A 34 -5.79 -0.11 -15.47
N LEU A 35 -6.85 -0.30 -14.68
CA LEU A 35 -7.05 -1.50 -13.87
C LEU A 35 -7.36 -2.75 -14.71
N GLN A 36 -7.68 -2.60 -15.99
CA GLN A 36 -7.91 -3.71 -16.91
C GLN A 36 -6.62 -4.25 -17.55
N LYS A 37 -5.50 -3.55 -17.37
CA LYS A 37 -4.19 -3.99 -17.85
C LYS A 37 -3.66 -5.15 -17.00
N ASP A 38 -2.79 -5.97 -17.60
CA ASP A 38 -2.11 -7.04 -16.87
C ASP A 38 -0.93 -6.47 -16.06
N PHE A 39 -0.90 -6.80 -14.77
CA PHE A 39 0.21 -6.49 -13.86
C PHE A 39 0.28 -7.50 -12.72
N ASP A 40 1.48 -7.66 -12.17
CA ASP A 40 1.83 -8.71 -11.22
C ASP A 40 1.76 -8.25 -9.76
N GLY A 41 1.76 -6.95 -9.52
CA GLY A 41 1.70 -6.35 -8.18
C GLY A 41 1.31 -4.89 -8.24
N ILE A 42 0.97 -4.31 -7.08
CA ILE A 42 0.50 -2.92 -6.94
C ILE A 42 1.35 -2.19 -5.91
N ILE A 43 1.70 -0.93 -6.21
CA ILE A 43 2.23 0.02 -5.23
C ILE A 43 1.19 1.11 -4.94
N LEU A 44 0.91 1.32 -3.65
CA LEU A 44 0.12 2.43 -3.14
C LEU A 44 1.07 3.44 -2.48
N PRO A 45 1.41 4.55 -3.15
CA PRO A 45 2.44 5.47 -2.68
C PRO A 45 1.98 6.35 -1.52
N GLY A 46 2.96 6.97 -0.86
CA GLY A 46 2.73 8.06 0.07
C GLY A 46 2.12 9.29 -0.61
N GLY A 47 1.48 10.13 0.19
CA GLY A 47 0.79 11.34 -0.25
C GLY A 47 -0.26 11.76 0.79
N GLU A 48 -1.39 12.26 0.35
CA GLU A 48 -2.55 12.61 1.17
C GLU A 48 -3.67 11.56 1.02
N SER A 49 -3.91 10.76 2.05
CA SER A 49 -4.88 9.64 1.99
C SER A 49 -6.31 10.11 1.71
N THR A 50 -6.72 11.26 2.24
CA THR A 50 -8.05 11.84 1.98
C THR A 50 -8.22 12.25 0.53
N VAL A 51 -7.18 12.84 -0.07
CA VAL A 51 -7.18 13.21 -1.50
C VAL A 51 -7.14 11.96 -2.37
N GLN A 52 -6.28 10.99 -2.05
CA GLN A 52 -6.22 9.72 -2.79
C GLN A 52 -7.55 8.98 -2.72
N GLY A 53 -8.16 8.87 -1.52
CA GLY A 53 -9.47 8.24 -1.34
C GLY A 53 -10.57 8.92 -2.16
N LYS A 54 -10.62 10.25 -2.13
CA LYS A 54 -11.57 11.02 -2.94
C LYS A 54 -11.37 10.78 -4.44
N LEU A 55 -10.12 10.86 -4.94
CA LEU A 55 -9.83 10.64 -6.36
C LEU A 55 -10.16 9.21 -6.80
N LEU A 56 -9.92 8.20 -5.95
CA LEU A 56 -10.30 6.82 -6.24
C LEU A 56 -11.82 6.68 -6.45
N HIS A 57 -12.64 7.37 -5.66
CA HIS A 57 -14.10 7.39 -5.84
C HIS A 57 -14.51 8.20 -7.09
N ASP A 58 -13.98 9.41 -7.25
CA ASP A 58 -14.32 10.29 -8.39
C ASP A 58 -13.99 9.64 -9.75
N LEU A 59 -12.95 8.80 -9.80
CA LEU A 59 -12.50 8.10 -11.01
C LEU A 59 -13.04 6.66 -11.14
N ASN A 60 -13.97 6.24 -10.27
CA ASN A 60 -14.55 4.89 -10.23
C ASN A 60 -13.51 3.76 -10.05
N MET A 61 -12.36 4.06 -9.46
CA MET A 61 -11.27 3.11 -9.24
C MET A 61 -11.34 2.39 -7.90
N PHE A 62 -12.11 2.92 -6.92
CA PHE A 62 -12.09 2.45 -5.54
C PHE A 62 -12.47 0.97 -5.42
N GLU A 63 -13.66 0.59 -5.86
CA GLU A 63 -14.13 -0.79 -5.74
C GLU A 63 -13.30 -1.78 -6.60
N PRO A 64 -12.99 -1.48 -7.87
CA PRO A 64 -12.15 -2.38 -8.68
C PRO A 64 -10.77 -2.60 -8.08
N LEU A 65 -10.14 -1.57 -7.52
CA LEU A 65 -8.83 -1.69 -6.89
C LEU A 65 -8.91 -2.49 -5.57
N LYS A 66 -9.93 -2.23 -4.74
CA LYS A 66 -10.22 -2.98 -3.51
C LYS A 66 -10.39 -4.48 -3.79
N GLU A 67 -11.14 -4.82 -4.82
CA GLU A 67 -11.36 -6.23 -5.21
C GLU A 67 -10.05 -6.89 -5.70
N LYS A 68 -9.22 -6.19 -6.47
CA LYS A 68 -7.91 -6.71 -6.87
C LYS A 68 -7.01 -6.99 -5.65
N ILE A 69 -6.98 -6.08 -4.67
CA ILE A 69 -6.21 -6.27 -3.43
C ILE A 69 -6.75 -7.47 -2.65
N LYS A 70 -8.07 -7.58 -2.50
CA LYS A 70 -8.72 -8.71 -1.81
C LYS A 70 -8.51 -10.05 -2.53
N SER A 71 -8.38 -10.04 -3.84
CA SER A 71 -8.10 -11.26 -4.61
C SER A 71 -6.69 -11.81 -4.39
N GLY A 72 -5.83 -11.08 -3.66
CA GLY A 72 -4.52 -11.54 -3.23
C GLY A 72 -3.37 -11.07 -4.11
N ILE A 73 -3.56 -10.07 -4.97
CA ILE A 73 -2.44 -9.47 -5.68
C ILE A 73 -1.43 -8.90 -4.67
N PRO A 74 -0.11 -9.09 -4.87
CA PRO A 74 0.89 -8.48 -4.00
C PRO A 74 0.82 -6.96 -3.96
N VAL A 75 0.88 -6.38 -2.76
CA VAL A 75 0.80 -4.93 -2.53
C VAL A 75 1.97 -4.44 -1.69
N LEU A 76 2.59 -3.35 -2.12
CA LEU A 76 3.47 -2.51 -1.31
C LEU A 76 2.78 -1.16 -1.09
N ALA A 77 2.62 -0.76 0.18
CA ALA A 77 2.01 0.51 0.53
C ALA A 77 2.93 1.34 1.44
N THR A 78 3.03 2.64 1.20
CA THR A 78 3.86 3.54 1.99
C THR A 78 3.07 4.75 2.45
N CYS A 79 3.27 5.16 3.71
CA CYS A 79 2.65 6.32 4.35
C CYS A 79 1.12 6.39 4.11
N ALA A 80 0.64 7.29 3.25
CA ALA A 80 -0.77 7.39 2.89
C ALA A 80 -1.34 6.09 2.31
N GLY A 81 -0.56 5.36 1.50
CA GLY A 81 -0.94 4.05 0.99
C GLY A 81 -1.21 3.03 2.10
N MET A 82 -0.43 3.06 3.19
CA MET A 82 -0.68 2.24 4.37
C MET A 82 -2.01 2.60 5.05
N ILE A 83 -2.34 3.90 5.12
CA ILE A 83 -3.64 4.37 5.65
C ILE A 83 -4.80 3.82 4.83
N LEU A 84 -4.66 3.76 3.50
CA LEU A 84 -5.69 3.19 2.62
C LEU A 84 -5.99 1.71 2.91
N LEU A 85 -5.03 0.96 3.44
CA LEU A 85 -5.19 -0.47 3.74
C LEU A 85 -5.71 -0.75 5.16
N ALA A 86 -5.61 0.20 6.10
CA ALA A 86 -5.99 0.01 7.48
C ALA A 86 -7.48 -0.28 7.65
N SER A 87 -7.82 -1.22 8.53
CA SER A 87 -9.22 -1.53 8.88
C SER A 87 -9.82 -0.50 9.82
N ASP A 88 -8.98 0.25 10.53
CA ASP A 88 -9.40 1.29 11.46
C ASP A 88 -8.40 2.44 11.48
N ILE A 89 -8.88 3.67 11.61
CA ILE A 89 -8.08 4.89 11.73
C ILE A 89 -8.52 5.59 13.01
N ALA A 90 -7.61 5.72 13.96
CA ALA A 90 -7.90 6.33 15.25
C ALA A 90 -8.51 7.74 15.11
N GLU A 91 -9.55 8.00 15.89
CA GLU A 91 -10.27 9.29 15.92
C GLU A 91 -10.96 9.66 14.60
N GLN A 92 -11.23 8.68 13.71
CA GLN A 92 -11.96 8.89 12.45
C GLN A 92 -12.96 7.76 12.20
N ASP A 93 -14.13 8.12 11.70
CA ASP A 93 -15.16 7.15 11.28
C ASP A 93 -14.93 6.67 9.84
N GLU A 94 -14.05 7.34 9.07
CA GLU A 94 -13.81 7.04 7.67
C GLU A 94 -12.60 6.12 7.52
N THR A 95 -12.81 5.00 6.84
CA THR A 95 -11.80 4.03 6.41
C THR A 95 -11.85 3.90 4.89
N TYR A 96 -10.89 3.13 4.31
CA TYR A 96 -10.81 2.97 2.87
C TYR A 96 -10.94 1.49 2.46
N PHE A 97 -9.86 0.83 2.10
CA PHE A 97 -9.91 -0.56 1.61
C PHE A 97 -10.14 -1.61 2.71
N GLU A 98 -9.70 -1.34 3.94
CA GLU A 98 -9.90 -2.22 5.11
C GLU A 98 -9.36 -3.64 4.91
N THR A 99 -8.19 -3.76 4.29
CA THR A 99 -7.62 -5.07 3.92
C THR A 99 -6.56 -5.58 4.88
N ILE A 100 -6.02 -4.73 5.76
CA ILE A 100 -5.10 -5.11 6.84
C ILE A 100 -5.75 -4.85 8.20
N PRO A 101 -5.91 -5.85 9.09
CA PRO A 101 -6.51 -5.68 10.41
C PRO A 101 -5.55 -4.97 11.36
N MET A 102 -5.53 -3.66 11.27
CA MET A 102 -4.73 -2.75 12.10
C MET A 102 -5.45 -1.44 12.35
N THR A 103 -5.15 -0.82 13.49
CA THR A 103 -5.53 0.57 13.80
C THR A 103 -4.34 1.48 13.50
N PHE A 104 -4.55 2.48 12.65
CA PHE A 104 -3.53 3.46 12.27
C PHE A 104 -3.79 4.80 12.95
N ILE A 105 -2.71 5.45 13.43
CA ILE A 105 -2.74 6.82 13.94
C ILE A 105 -2.06 7.74 12.93
N ARG A 106 -2.67 8.88 12.64
CA ARG A 106 -2.10 9.88 11.71
C ARG A 106 -0.81 10.54 12.17
N ALA A 107 -0.24 10.14 13.30
CA ALA A 107 1.07 10.57 13.81
C ALA A 107 2.26 9.69 13.38
N PRO A 108 2.57 9.38 12.17
CA PRO A 108 2.21 8.28 11.27
C PRO A 108 2.79 6.94 11.76
N PHE A 109 2.03 6.15 12.48
CA PHE A 109 2.40 4.79 12.88
C PHE A 109 1.15 3.92 13.13
N VAL A 110 1.36 2.61 13.21
CA VAL A 110 0.31 1.66 13.58
C VAL A 110 0.22 1.62 15.10
N GLU A 111 -0.94 1.91 15.65
CA GLU A 111 -1.21 1.83 17.09
C GLU A 111 -1.25 0.38 17.55
N SER A 112 -1.99 -0.45 16.82
CA SER A 112 -2.15 -1.86 17.12
C SER A 112 -2.45 -2.70 15.88
N VAL A 113 -2.09 -3.98 15.95
CA VAL A 113 -2.53 -5.01 15.01
C VAL A 113 -3.47 -5.96 15.73
N HIS A 114 -4.48 -6.47 15.03
CA HIS A 114 -5.46 -7.40 15.61
C HIS A 114 -5.74 -8.56 14.67
N ALA A 115 -6.39 -9.60 15.19
CA ALA A 115 -6.73 -10.76 14.38
C ALA A 115 -7.91 -10.45 13.47
N ASP A 116 -7.88 -11.01 12.24
CA ASP A 116 -9.04 -11.06 11.37
C ASP A 116 -10.09 -12.08 11.87
N ALA A 117 -11.22 -12.18 11.19
CA ALA A 117 -12.29 -13.13 11.54
C ALA A 117 -11.84 -14.60 11.52
N SER A 118 -10.72 -14.93 10.88
CA SER A 118 -10.11 -16.26 10.84
C SER A 118 -8.98 -16.44 11.85
N GLY A 119 -8.70 -15.43 12.68
CA GLY A 119 -7.66 -15.46 13.69
C GLY A 119 -6.26 -15.10 13.19
N ASN A 120 -6.09 -14.66 11.94
CA ASN A 120 -4.80 -14.26 11.42
C ASN A 120 -4.48 -12.82 11.81
N THR A 121 -3.27 -12.60 12.32
CA THR A 121 -2.76 -11.28 12.75
C THR A 121 -1.65 -10.82 11.80
N PRO A 122 -1.56 -9.52 11.47
CA PRO A 122 -0.42 -9.00 10.73
C PRO A 122 0.90 -9.25 11.43
N GLU A 123 1.92 -9.62 10.67
CA GLU A 123 3.31 -9.69 11.13
C GLU A 123 3.88 -8.28 11.27
N ILE A 124 4.53 -7.99 12.40
CA ILE A 124 5.22 -6.72 12.60
C ILE A 124 6.62 -6.83 11.99
N LEU A 125 6.89 -6.05 10.95
CA LEU A 125 8.16 -6.04 10.23
C LEU A 125 9.15 -5.04 10.81
N SER A 126 8.68 -3.92 11.36
CA SER A 126 9.55 -2.84 11.83
C SER A 126 8.93 -2.06 12.98
N ILE A 127 9.77 -1.77 13.97
CA ILE A 127 9.45 -0.94 15.14
C ILE A 127 10.52 0.14 15.28
N VAL A 128 10.10 1.39 15.44
CA VAL A 128 10.97 2.53 15.72
C VAL A 128 10.43 3.25 16.96
N GLU A 129 11.25 3.49 17.96
CA GLU A 129 10.87 4.15 19.22
C GLU A 129 9.57 3.59 19.84
N ASN A 130 9.47 2.26 19.91
CA ASN A 130 8.28 1.51 20.39
C ASN A 130 7.00 1.72 19.56
N ARG A 131 7.11 2.22 18.33
CA ARG A 131 6.00 2.41 17.41
C ARG A 131 6.11 1.44 16.26
N ILE A 132 5.02 0.78 15.90
CA ILE A 132 4.96 -0.11 14.74
C ILE A 132 4.93 0.76 13.48
N VAL A 133 5.95 0.62 12.64
CA VAL A 133 6.10 1.40 11.40
C VAL A 133 6.15 0.52 10.14
N GLY A 134 6.06 -0.78 10.28
CA GLY A 134 6.00 -1.71 9.16
C GLY A 134 5.27 -2.99 9.53
N VAL A 135 4.35 -3.43 8.68
CA VAL A 135 3.57 -4.66 8.85
C VAL A 135 3.49 -5.43 7.54
N LYS A 136 3.29 -6.75 7.67
CA LYS A 136 2.94 -7.64 6.57
C LYS A 136 1.69 -8.43 6.90
N TYR A 137 0.76 -8.49 5.98
CA TYR A 137 -0.44 -9.29 6.12
C TYR A 137 -0.81 -9.94 4.79
N LYS A 138 -0.78 -11.28 4.74
CA LYS A 138 -0.95 -12.04 3.49
C LYS A 138 0.04 -11.54 2.42
N ASN A 139 -0.45 -11.09 1.28
CA ASN A 139 0.34 -10.55 0.18
C ASN A 139 0.49 -9.02 0.23
N GLN A 140 0.33 -8.40 1.39
CA GLN A 140 0.41 -6.96 1.56
C GLN A 140 1.55 -6.60 2.52
N MET A 141 2.45 -5.72 2.10
CA MET A 141 3.46 -5.07 2.94
C MET A 141 3.13 -3.59 3.03
N ALA A 142 3.14 -3.03 4.24
CA ALA A 142 2.82 -1.64 4.45
C ALA A 142 3.79 -0.99 5.45
N PHE A 143 4.28 0.20 5.12
CA PHE A 143 5.24 0.96 5.90
C PHE A 143 4.75 2.39 6.14
N ALA A 144 4.97 2.91 7.34
CA ALA A 144 4.62 4.28 7.71
C ALA A 144 5.63 5.33 7.18
N PHE A 145 6.77 4.89 6.69
CA PHE A 145 7.85 5.72 6.14
C PHE A 145 7.95 5.59 4.62
N HIS A 146 8.91 6.30 4.02
CA HIS A 146 9.09 6.44 2.57
C HIS A 146 10.37 5.74 2.09
N PRO A 147 10.37 4.41 1.87
CA PRO A 147 11.56 3.69 1.38
C PRO A 147 11.95 4.09 -0.04
N GLU A 148 11.02 4.68 -0.81
CA GLU A 148 11.26 5.16 -2.17
C GLU A 148 12.14 6.41 -2.22
N LEU A 149 12.31 7.12 -1.10
CA LEU A 149 13.16 8.32 -1.02
C LEU A 149 14.61 8.01 -0.64
N ASP A 150 14.93 6.76 -0.32
CA ASP A 150 16.28 6.30 0.01
C ASP A 150 16.94 5.58 -1.19
N GLN A 151 18.21 5.25 -1.03
CA GLN A 151 18.98 4.43 -1.97
C GLN A 151 18.81 2.92 -1.69
N ASP A 152 18.21 2.56 -0.56
CA ASP A 152 18.04 1.17 -0.09
C ASP A 152 16.89 0.48 -0.82
N THR A 153 17.22 -0.53 -1.62
CA THR A 153 16.26 -1.28 -2.45
C THR A 153 15.57 -2.43 -1.73
N ARG A 154 16.02 -2.80 -0.51
CA ARG A 154 15.61 -4.03 0.18
C ARG A 154 14.10 -4.20 0.35
N ILE A 155 13.36 -3.11 0.61
CA ILE A 155 11.90 -3.18 0.76
C ILE A 155 11.22 -3.48 -0.59
N HIS A 156 11.66 -2.81 -1.65
CA HIS A 156 11.15 -3.09 -3.01
C HIS A 156 11.54 -4.50 -3.47
N GLU A 157 12.76 -4.95 -3.20
CA GLU A 157 13.19 -6.33 -3.49
C GLU A 157 12.37 -7.36 -2.72
N ALA A 158 12.08 -7.11 -1.42
CA ALA A 158 11.24 -7.98 -0.61
C ALA A 158 9.79 -8.04 -1.16
N PHE A 159 9.24 -6.91 -1.60
CA PHE A 159 7.95 -6.86 -2.28
C PHE A 159 7.96 -7.66 -3.58
N LEU A 160 8.96 -7.46 -4.44
CA LEU A 160 9.11 -8.21 -5.69
C LEU A 160 9.26 -9.72 -5.44
N GLY A 161 9.89 -10.10 -4.33
CA GLY A 161 10.00 -11.49 -3.89
C GLY A 161 8.68 -12.16 -3.49
N MET A 162 7.61 -11.40 -3.26
CA MET A 162 6.27 -11.95 -3.02
C MET A 162 5.53 -12.30 -4.33
N ILE A 163 6.01 -11.78 -5.45
CA ILE A 163 5.43 -12.02 -6.78
C ILE A 163 6.06 -13.29 -7.34
N ARG A 164 5.26 -14.32 -7.51
CA ARG A 164 5.68 -15.65 -7.97
C ARG A 164 5.18 -15.95 -9.38
#